data_1b3d4372de452e87d9f86f2d52922409
#
_entry.id   1b3d4372de452e87d9f86f2d52922409
#
_cell.length_a   1.000
_cell.length_b   1.000
_cell.length_c   1.000
_cell.angle_alpha   90.00
_cell.angle_beta   90.00
_cell.angle_gamma   90.00
#
_symmetry.space_group_name_H-M   'P 1'
#
loop_
_entity.id
_entity.type
_entity.pdbx_description
1 polymer ?
#
loop_
_entity_poly.entity_id
_entity_poly.type
_entity_poly.pdbx_seq_one_letter_code
_entity_poly.pdbx_strand_id
1 'polypeptide(L)'
;MKPEASLLIVDDHPVFRRGLRDIIEEYSEFRVVGEASDGEAALRLISELKPDIAIVDIDMPRLNGLKMVRALQEMNLPVAVVILTMYNELDVFDAALKLGVKGYILKENAAKDIIVALDKVALGKTFISPSMSEKSQQHSDRVQPLPLSKPQLDQLTPAERHILKLIAEDRTSKEIADVLQISFRTVEKHRLNICNKLKLHGSHSLLKFAFDHKMYL
;
A
#
# COMPACT_ATOMS: atom_id res chain seq x y z
N MET A 1 13.25 -29.56 -9.92
CA MET A 1 12.92 -29.11 -8.57
C MET A 1 12.73 -27.61 -8.64
N LYS A 2 11.58 -27.07 -8.23
CA LYS A 2 11.43 -25.63 -7.98
C LYS A 2 12.37 -25.29 -6.82
N PRO A 3 13.09 -24.16 -6.83
CA PRO A 3 13.88 -23.76 -5.67
C PRO A 3 12.89 -23.53 -4.50
N GLU A 4 13.24 -24.04 -3.34
CA GLU A 4 12.55 -23.80 -2.07
C GLU A 4 12.74 -22.33 -1.72
N ALA A 5 11.77 -21.47 -2.14
CA ALA A 5 11.88 -20.03 -1.94
C ALA A 5 11.55 -19.67 -0.49
N SER A 6 12.35 -18.79 0.09
CA SER A 6 12.22 -18.29 1.45
C SER A 6 11.28 -17.10 1.54
N LEU A 7 10.39 -17.10 2.54
CA LEU A 7 9.36 -16.09 2.72
C LEU A 7 9.51 -15.34 4.04
N LEU A 8 9.23 -14.03 4.00
CA LEU A 8 8.97 -13.21 5.18
C LEU A 8 7.49 -12.80 5.17
N ILE A 9 6.79 -12.96 6.30
CA ILE A 9 5.41 -12.49 6.49
C ILE A 9 5.44 -11.21 7.33
N VAL A 10 4.80 -10.16 6.82
CA VAL A 10 4.77 -8.83 7.47
C VAL A 10 3.32 -8.37 7.59
N ASP A 11 2.77 -8.44 8.80
CA ASP A 11 1.37 -8.09 9.11
C ASP A 11 1.26 -7.80 10.62
N ASP A 12 0.54 -6.78 11.03
CA ASP A 12 0.41 -6.42 12.46
C ASP A 12 -0.63 -7.30 13.20
N HIS A 13 -1.44 -8.08 12.49
CA HIS A 13 -2.46 -8.97 13.06
C HIS A 13 -1.89 -10.37 13.33
N PRO A 14 -1.59 -10.74 14.58
CA PRO A 14 -0.88 -12.00 14.89
C PRO A 14 -1.68 -13.26 14.48
N VAL A 15 -3.01 -13.21 14.58
CA VAL A 15 -3.87 -14.36 14.20
C VAL A 15 -3.82 -14.56 12.70
N PHE A 16 -3.85 -13.48 11.93
CA PHE A 16 -3.78 -13.54 10.47
C PHE A 16 -2.40 -14.05 10.00
N ARG A 17 -1.31 -13.53 10.57
CA ARG A 17 0.06 -14.03 10.29
C ARG A 17 0.17 -15.52 10.53
N ARG A 18 -0.33 -15.99 11.69
CA ARG A 18 -0.28 -17.42 12.02
C ARG A 18 -1.05 -18.27 11.01
N GLY A 19 -2.29 -17.88 10.69
CA GLY A 19 -3.11 -18.60 9.69
C GLY A 19 -2.46 -18.62 8.31
N LEU A 20 -1.83 -17.51 7.91
CA LEU A 20 -1.11 -17.42 6.64
C LEU A 20 0.11 -18.34 6.60
N ARG A 21 0.90 -18.38 7.69
CA ARG A 21 2.01 -19.34 7.83
C ARG A 21 1.52 -20.77 7.70
N ASP A 22 0.48 -21.13 8.45
CA ASP A 22 -0.05 -22.50 8.47
C ASP A 22 -0.51 -22.92 7.05
N ILE A 23 -1.19 -22.05 6.31
CA ILE A 23 -1.57 -22.31 4.91
C ILE A 23 -0.34 -22.51 4.01
N ILE A 24 0.66 -21.64 4.13
CA ILE A 24 1.85 -21.71 3.28
C ILE A 24 2.63 -22.99 3.55
N GLU A 25 2.87 -23.32 4.82
CA GLU A 25 3.66 -24.50 5.21
C GLU A 25 2.92 -25.82 4.94
N GLU A 26 1.58 -25.82 4.95
CA GLU A 26 0.77 -27.04 4.67
C GLU A 26 0.65 -27.31 3.16
N TYR A 27 0.46 -26.25 2.34
CA TYR A 27 0.08 -26.40 0.93
C TYR A 27 1.16 -26.02 -0.08
N SER A 28 2.38 -25.75 0.36
CA SER A 28 3.47 -25.38 -0.55
C SER A 28 4.84 -25.85 -0.10
N GLU A 29 5.82 -25.78 -1.01
CA GLU A 29 7.24 -26.02 -0.75
C GLU A 29 7.98 -24.73 -0.29
N PHE A 30 7.24 -23.65 0.00
CA PHE A 30 7.81 -22.41 0.46
C PHE A 30 8.13 -22.47 1.96
N ARG A 31 9.23 -21.84 2.36
CA ARG A 31 9.67 -21.82 3.75
C ARG A 31 9.52 -20.42 4.34
N VAL A 32 8.73 -20.29 5.41
CA VAL A 32 8.64 -19.03 6.17
C VAL A 32 9.86 -18.92 7.08
N VAL A 33 10.79 -18.00 6.74
CA VAL A 33 12.04 -17.78 7.47
C VAL A 33 11.92 -16.71 8.55
N GLY A 34 10.85 -15.92 8.55
CA GLY A 34 10.63 -14.90 9.57
C GLY A 34 9.26 -14.27 9.50
N GLU A 35 8.91 -13.54 10.56
CA GLU A 35 7.69 -12.76 10.69
C GLU A 35 8.00 -11.38 11.27
N ALA A 36 7.28 -10.35 10.81
CA ALA A 36 7.35 -9.00 11.36
C ALA A 36 5.94 -8.43 11.59
N SER A 37 5.81 -7.54 12.56
CA SER A 37 4.55 -6.86 12.89
C SER A 37 4.48 -5.43 12.38
N ASP A 38 5.51 -4.95 11.69
CA ASP A 38 5.59 -3.60 11.14
C ASP A 38 6.73 -3.49 10.13
N GLY A 39 6.73 -2.40 9.36
CA GLY A 39 7.70 -2.21 8.28
C GLY A 39 9.14 -2.01 8.77
N GLU A 40 9.39 -1.42 9.96
CA GLU A 40 10.75 -1.24 10.47
C GLU A 40 11.39 -2.57 10.87
N ALA A 41 10.62 -3.42 11.56
CA ALA A 41 11.06 -4.78 11.88
C ALA A 41 11.29 -5.60 10.60
N ALA A 42 10.41 -5.45 9.61
CA ALA A 42 10.54 -6.12 8.32
C ALA A 42 11.80 -5.73 7.56
N LEU A 43 12.16 -4.44 7.49
CA LEU A 43 13.39 -3.98 6.83
C LEU A 43 14.64 -4.59 7.47
N ARG A 44 14.70 -4.67 8.79
CA ARG A 44 15.80 -5.34 9.51
C ARG A 44 15.91 -6.82 9.14
N LEU A 45 14.77 -7.54 9.24
CA LEU A 45 14.75 -8.98 8.92
C LEU A 45 15.06 -9.25 7.45
N ILE A 46 14.60 -8.42 6.51
CA ILE A 46 14.95 -8.58 5.09
C ILE A 46 16.46 -8.42 4.85
N SER A 47 17.07 -7.43 5.51
CA SER A 47 18.54 -7.24 5.41
C SER A 47 19.32 -8.42 5.96
N GLU A 48 18.86 -9.03 7.05
CA GLU A 48 19.52 -10.14 7.75
C GLU A 48 19.28 -11.49 7.07
N LEU A 49 18.00 -11.80 6.79
CA LEU A 49 17.56 -13.12 6.32
C LEU A 49 17.57 -13.23 4.79
N LYS A 50 17.56 -12.12 4.07
CA LYS A 50 17.50 -12.03 2.60
C LYS A 50 16.47 -12.97 1.98
N PRO A 51 15.19 -12.86 2.39
CA PRO A 51 14.13 -13.71 1.84
C PRO A 51 13.95 -13.45 0.34
N ASP A 52 13.52 -14.47 -0.40
CA ASP A 52 13.20 -14.34 -1.82
C ASP A 52 11.92 -13.54 -2.03
N ILE A 53 10.92 -13.71 -1.15
CA ILE A 53 9.63 -13.05 -1.25
C ILE A 53 9.24 -12.49 0.13
N ALA A 54 8.68 -11.27 0.17
CA ALA A 54 8.04 -10.68 1.34
C ALA A 54 6.54 -10.51 1.08
N ILE A 55 5.70 -11.08 1.94
CA ILE A 55 4.25 -10.86 1.94
C ILE A 55 3.99 -9.74 2.93
N VAL A 56 3.40 -8.64 2.48
CA VAL A 56 3.36 -7.37 3.22
C VAL A 56 1.96 -6.81 3.29
N ASP A 57 1.44 -6.62 4.50
CA ASP A 57 0.25 -5.79 4.70
C ASP A 57 0.58 -4.31 4.50
N ILE A 58 -0.39 -3.55 4.02
CA ILE A 58 -0.25 -2.10 3.87
C ILE A 58 -0.45 -1.40 5.21
N ASP A 59 -1.47 -1.82 5.99
CA ASP A 59 -1.94 -1.09 7.16
C ASP A 59 -1.25 -1.58 8.44
N MET A 60 -0.05 -1.08 8.68
CA MET A 60 0.76 -1.45 9.83
C MET A 60 1.24 -0.22 10.60
N PRO A 61 1.43 -0.33 11.93
CA PRO A 61 1.99 0.74 12.74
C PRO A 61 3.45 1.05 12.38
N ARG A 62 3.94 2.23 12.83
CA ARG A 62 5.30 2.74 12.63
C ARG A 62 5.62 3.01 11.16
N LEU A 63 5.86 1.99 10.37
CA LEU A 63 6.14 2.10 8.94
C LEU A 63 5.13 1.24 8.17
N ASN A 64 4.25 1.87 7.39
CA ASN A 64 3.26 1.16 6.58
C ASN A 64 3.90 0.42 5.40
N GLY A 65 3.17 -0.56 4.84
CA GLY A 65 3.70 -1.45 3.80
C GLY A 65 4.20 -0.74 2.55
N LEU A 66 3.50 0.29 2.05
CA LEU A 66 3.95 1.01 0.84
C LEU A 66 5.22 1.83 1.08
N LYS A 67 5.36 2.44 2.26
CA LYS A 67 6.60 3.13 2.65
C LYS A 67 7.75 2.16 2.82
N MET A 68 7.47 0.99 3.40
CA MET A 68 8.45 -0.10 3.52
C MET A 68 8.96 -0.55 2.13
N VAL A 69 8.04 -0.76 1.17
CA VAL A 69 8.43 -1.14 -0.21
C VAL A 69 9.31 -0.07 -0.85
N ARG A 70 9.00 1.22 -0.66
CA ARG A 70 9.84 2.32 -1.13
C ARG A 70 11.24 2.28 -0.51
N ALA A 71 11.33 2.08 0.81
CA ALA A 71 12.60 1.96 1.51
C ALA A 71 13.44 0.77 1.00
N LEU A 72 12.80 -0.37 0.67
CA LEU A 72 13.49 -1.52 0.06
C LEU A 72 14.14 -1.16 -1.28
N GLN A 73 13.46 -0.34 -2.11
CA GLN A 73 14.01 0.13 -3.38
C GLN A 73 15.21 1.06 -3.16
N GLU A 74 15.09 2.01 -2.24
CA GLU A 74 16.17 2.95 -1.89
C GLU A 74 17.41 2.22 -1.33
N MET A 75 17.19 1.13 -0.58
CA MET A 75 18.26 0.26 -0.05
C MET A 75 18.78 -0.76 -1.07
N ASN A 76 18.19 -0.83 -2.28
CA ASN A 76 18.51 -1.83 -3.31
C ASN A 76 18.48 -3.29 -2.81
N LEU A 77 17.52 -3.62 -1.93
CA LEU A 77 17.37 -4.97 -1.41
C LEU A 77 16.56 -5.83 -2.41
N PRO A 78 17.14 -6.94 -2.92
CA PRO A 78 16.51 -7.77 -3.96
C PRO A 78 15.48 -8.74 -3.33
N VAL A 79 14.30 -8.25 -3.01
CA VAL A 79 13.19 -9.05 -2.51
C VAL A 79 11.94 -8.83 -3.36
N ALA A 80 11.26 -9.89 -3.76
CA ALA A 80 9.99 -9.78 -4.45
C ALA A 80 8.88 -9.49 -3.43
N VAL A 81 8.10 -8.43 -3.64
CA VAL A 81 7.05 -8.04 -2.70
C VAL A 81 5.68 -8.47 -3.21
N VAL A 82 4.91 -9.14 -2.36
CA VAL A 82 3.49 -9.44 -2.52
C VAL A 82 2.72 -8.64 -1.48
N ILE A 83 1.90 -7.70 -1.94
CA ILE A 83 0.98 -6.96 -1.06
C ILE A 83 -0.22 -7.84 -0.72
N LEU A 84 -0.58 -7.87 0.56
CA LEU A 84 -1.74 -8.56 1.10
C LEU A 84 -2.52 -7.58 1.98
N THR A 85 -3.70 -7.13 1.54
CA THR A 85 -4.36 -5.97 2.13
C THR A 85 -5.88 -6.07 2.12
N MET A 86 -6.53 -5.32 3.01
CA MET A 86 -7.98 -5.12 2.99
C MET A 86 -8.42 -4.07 1.93
N TYR A 87 -7.48 -3.30 1.40
CA TYR A 87 -7.79 -2.21 0.47
C TYR A 87 -8.05 -2.71 -0.94
N ASN A 88 -9.25 -2.43 -1.44
CA ASN A 88 -9.67 -2.73 -2.81
C ASN A 88 -9.78 -1.48 -3.70
N GLU A 89 -9.25 -0.35 -3.25
CA GLU A 89 -9.22 0.92 -3.97
C GLU A 89 -8.13 0.91 -5.05
N LEU A 90 -8.49 1.38 -6.24
CA LEU A 90 -7.58 1.44 -7.38
C LEU A 90 -6.37 2.34 -7.14
N ASP A 91 -6.53 3.40 -6.36
CA ASP A 91 -5.45 4.32 -6.04
C ASP A 91 -4.32 3.66 -5.24
N VAL A 92 -4.67 2.81 -4.27
CA VAL A 92 -3.71 2.04 -3.47
C VAL A 92 -3.05 0.97 -4.34
N PHE A 93 -3.84 0.30 -5.17
CA PHE A 93 -3.37 -0.69 -6.13
C PHE A 93 -2.36 -0.08 -7.13
N ASP A 94 -2.69 1.07 -7.74
CA ASP A 94 -1.81 1.77 -8.69
C ASP A 94 -0.51 2.23 -8.01
N ALA A 95 -0.60 2.72 -6.75
CA ALA A 95 0.59 3.09 -5.98
C ALA A 95 1.51 1.89 -5.73
N ALA A 96 0.96 0.73 -5.39
CA ALA A 96 1.72 -0.50 -5.21
C ALA A 96 2.39 -0.96 -6.53
N LEU A 97 1.65 -0.93 -7.64
CA LEU A 97 2.20 -1.30 -8.95
C LEU A 97 3.35 -0.38 -9.39
N LYS A 98 3.23 0.94 -9.17
CA LYS A 98 4.31 1.91 -9.45
C LYS A 98 5.57 1.63 -8.63
N LEU A 99 5.43 1.06 -7.45
CA LEU A 99 6.54 0.57 -6.62
C LEU A 99 7.05 -0.82 -7.05
N GLY A 100 6.60 -1.37 -8.18
CA GLY A 100 7.11 -2.61 -8.76
C GLY A 100 6.82 -3.87 -7.97
N VAL A 101 5.79 -3.88 -7.11
CA VAL A 101 5.38 -5.09 -6.38
C VAL A 101 5.03 -6.22 -7.36
N LYS A 102 5.28 -7.45 -6.96
CA LYS A 102 5.08 -8.65 -7.79
C LYS A 102 3.74 -9.33 -7.54
N GLY A 103 3.07 -9.00 -6.43
CA GLY A 103 1.75 -9.51 -6.14
C GLY A 103 0.85 -8.47 -5.48
N TYR A 104 -0.46 -8.54 -5.73
CA TYR A 104 -1.48 -7.79 -5.02
C TYR A 104 -2.69 -8.68 -4.73
N ILE A 105 -2.92 -8.97 -3.47
CA ILE A 105 -3.95 -9.90 -2.99
C ILE A 105 -4.83 -9.19 -1.97
N LEU A 106 -6.13 -9.36 -2.10
CA LEU A 106 -7.07 -8.93 -1.05
C LEU A 106 -7.11 -9.97 0.08
N LYS A 107 -7.05 -9.52 1.34
CA LYS A 107 -7.06 -10.40 2.53
C LYS A 107 -8.27 -11.32 2.56
N GLU A 108 -9.44 -10.88 2.04
CA GLU A 108 -10.64 -11.71 1.92
C GLU A 108 -10.47 -12.93 1.00
N ASN A 109 -9.52 -12.86 0.05
CA ASN A 109 -9.20 -13.93 -0.89
C ASN A 109 -7.87 -14.65 -0.56
N ALA A 110 -7.22 -14.30 0.55
CA ALA A 110 -5.88 -14.78 0.90
C ALA A 110 -5.77 -16.31 0.86
N ALA A 111 -6.69 -17.02 1.52
CA ALA A 111 -6.66 -18.49 1.58
C ALA A 111 -6.73 -19.16 0.20
N LYS A 112 -7.38 -18.50 -0.77
CA LYS A 112 -7.54 -19.03 -2.12
C LYS A 112 -6.38 -18.64 -3.04
N ASP A 113 -5.90 -17.40 -2.91
CA ASP A 113 -5.03 -16.77 -3.91
C ASP A 113 -3.54 -16.88 -3.55
N ILE A 114 -3.19 -17.07 -2.26
CA ILE A 114 -1.81 -16.90 -1.79
C ILE A 114 -0.84 -17.91 -2.43
N ILE A 115 -1.18 -19.19 -2.48
CA ILE A 115 -0.27 -20.21 -3.03
C ILE A 115 -0.06 -19.98 -4.53
N VAL A 116 -1.15 -19.70 -5.26
CA VAL A 116 -1.06 -19.40 -6.70
C VAL A 116 -0.23 -18.15 -6.98
N ALA A 117 -0.34 -17.13 -6.11
CA ALA A 117 0.44 -15.92 -6.21
C ALA A 117 1.92 -16.18 -5.98
N LEU A 118 2.26 -16.91 -4.91
CA LEU A 118 3.64 -17.25 -4.58
C LEU A 118 4.29 -18.06 -5.68
N ASP A 119 3.60 -19.05 -6.25
CA ASP A 119 4.10 -19.85 -7.38
C ASP A 119 4.43 -18.95 -8.60
N LYS A 120 3.58 -17.99 -8.92
CA LYS A 120 3.83 -17.06 -10.02
C LYS A 120 4.99 -16.13 -9.72
N VAL A 121 5.04 -15.57 -8.51
CA VAL A 121 6.07 -14.62 -8.10
C VAL A 121 7.45 -15.31 -8.03
N ALA A 122 7.54 -16.54 -7.55
CA ALA A 122 8.77 -17.33 -7.56
C ALA A 122 9.30 -17.60 -8.98
N LEU A 123 8.42 -17.60 -9.98
CA LEU A 123 8.78 -17.67 -11.40
C LEU A 123 9.06 -16.29 -12.03
N GLY A 124 9.15 -15.23 -11.25
CA GLY A 124 9.36 -13.85 -11.72
C GLY A 124 8.14 -13.20 -12.37
N LYS A 125 6.97 -13.86 -12.33
CA LYS A 125 5.72 -13.33 -12.88
C LYS A 125 4.99 -12.47 -11.85
N THR A 126 4.06 -11.65 -12.32
CA THR A 126 3.18 -10.85 -11.46
C THR A 126 1.85 -11.57 -11.23
N PHE A 127 1.29 -11.43 -10.03
CA PHE A 127 -0.05 -11.88 -9.68
C PHE A 127 -0.90 -10.74 -9.15
N ILE A 128 -2.12 -10.62 -9.64
CA ILE A 128 -3.13 -9.69 -9.16
C ILE A 128 -4.40 -10.51 -8.92
N SER A 129 -5.02 -10.35 -7.73
CA SER A 129 -6.31 -10.98 -7.44
C SER A 129 -7.33 -10.68 -8.56
N PRO A 130 -8.10 -11.66 -9.03
CA PRO A 130 -9.04 -11.49 -10.14
C PRO A 130 -9.99 -10.30 -9.96
N SER A 131 -10.54 -10.11 -8.76
CA SER A 131 -11.43 -8.99 -8.43
C SER A 131 -10.79 -7.62 -8.63
N MET A 132 -9.49 -7.47 -8.36
CA MET A 132 -8.75 -6.24 -8.62
C MET A 132 -8.42 -6.07 -10.10
N SER A 133 -8.10 -7.16 -10.79
CA SER A 133 -7.82 -7.13 -12.23
C SER A 133 -9.05 -6.68 -13.03
N GLU A 134 -10.22 -7.23 -12.73
CA GLU A 134 -11.49 -6.84 -13.36
C GLU A 134 -11.84 -5.36 -13.09
N LYS A 135 -11.67 -4.92 -11.84
CA LYS A 135 -11.92 -3.53 -11.43
C LYS A 135 -10.97 -2.56 -12.13
N SER A 136 -9.69 -2.91 -12.26
CA SER A 136 -8.69 -2.11 -12.98
C SER A 136 -8.98 -2.01 -14.47
N GLN A 137 -9.39 -3.10 -15.13
CA GLN A 137 -9.78 -3.09 -16.53
C GLN A 137 -11.01 -2.21 -16.80
N GLN A 138 -12.06 -2.35 -16.00
CA GLN A 138 -13.26 -1.50 -16.10
C GLN A 138 -12.96 -0.02 -15.88
N HIS A 139 -11.94 0.30 -15.08
CA HIS A 139 -11.50 1.67 -14.86
C HIS A 139 -10.70 2.22 -16.04
N SER A 140 -9.81 1.41 -16.61
CA SER A 140 -9.02 1.78 -17.79
C SER A 140 -9.88 2.09 -19.00
N ASP A 141 -10.99 1.36 -19.19
CA ASP A 141 -11.95 1.60 -20.28
C ASP A 141 -12.77 2.89 -20.09
N ARG A 142 -12.81 3.45 -18.87
CA ARG A 142 -13.55 4.68 -18.53
C ARG A 142 -12.66 5.92 -18.41
N VAL A 143 -11.36 5.75 -18.32
CA VAL A 143 -10.42 6.88 -18.21
C VAL A 143 -9.96 7.27 -19.62
N GLN A 144 -10.69 8.19 -20.26
CA GLN A 144 -10.06 9.10 -21.21
C GLN A 144 -9.00 9.90 -20.41
N PRO A 145 -7.78 10.12 -20.93
CA PRO A 145 -6.82 11.00 -20.29
C PRO A 145 -7.47 12.39 -20.20
N LEU A 146 -7.86 12.78 -19.00
CA LEU A 146 -8.22 14.16 -18.71
C LEU A 146 -6.98 14.99 -19.07
N PRO A 147 -7.12 16.02 -19.91
CA PRO A 147 -6.03 16.94 -20.18
C PRO A 147 -5.54 17.49 -18.84
N LEU A 148 -4.24 17.75 -18.74
CA LEU A 148 -3.56 18.39 -17.61
C LEU A 148 -4.16 19.80 -17.37
N SER A 149 -5.39 19.84 -16.87
CA SER A 149 -6.00 21.06 -16.37
C SER A 149 -5.45 21.29 -14.97
N LYS A 150 -5.05 22.52 -14.67
CA LYS A 150 -4.68 22.95 -13.32
C LYS A 150 -5.67 22.34 -12.32
N PRO A 151 -5.19 21.66 -11.28
CA PRO A 151 -6.07 21.08 -10.29
C PRO A 151 -6.99 22.19 -9.75
N GLN A 152 -8.26 21.88 -9.48
CA GLN A 152 -9.26 22.84 -8.99
C GLN A 152 -8.93 23.31 -7.55
N LEU A 153 -7.67 23.64 -7.31
CA LEU A 153 -7.16 24.11 -6.01
C LEU A 153 -7.79 25.45 -5.62
N ASP A 154 -8.30 26.19 -6.58
CA ASP A 154 -8.96 27.48 -6.34
C ASP A 154 -10.28 27.35 -5.55
N GLN A 155 -10.85 26.15 -5.49
CA GLN A 155 -12.04 25.86 -4.67
C GLN A 155 -11.72 25.64 -3.19
N LEU A 156 -10.42 25.45 -2.85
CA LEU A 156 -9.99 25.24 -1.49
C LEU A 156 -9.77 26.57 -0.77
N THR A 157 -10.22 26.63 0.48
CA THR A 157 -9.87 27.75 1.38
C THR A 157 -8.36 27.73 1.70
N PRO A 158 -7.79 28.86 2.15
CA PRO A 158 -6.38 28.88 2.58
C PRO A 158 -6.02 27.83 3.62
N ALA A 159 -6.91 27.58 4.59
CA ALA A 159 -6.73 26.55 5.62
C ALA A 159 -6.75 25.13 5.02
N GLU A 160 -7.67 24.84 4.10
CA GLU A 160 -7.75 23.55 3.42
C GLU A 160 -6.52 23.31 2.52
N ARG A 161 -6.04 24.33 1.84
CA ARG A 161 -4.83 24.28 1.01
C ARG A 161 -3.59 24.02 1.89
N HIS A 162 -3.49 24.66 3.05
CA HIS A 162 -2.40 24.41 3.99
C HIS A 162 -2.42 22.97 4.54
N ILE A 163 -3.62 22.47 4.90
CA ILE A 163 -3.78 21.07 5.33
C ILE A 163 -3.40 20.11 4.20
N LEU A 164 -3.82 20.37 2.96
CA LEU A 164 -3.46 19.54 1.80
C LEU A 164 -1.95 19.51 1.56
N LYS A 165 -1.26 20.64 1.77
CA LYS A 165 0.21 20.72 1.71
C LYS A 165 0.87 19.84 2.78
N LEU A 166 0.40 19.89 4.02
CA LEU A 166 0.91 19.04 5.10
C LEU A 166 0.65 17.55 4.84
N ILE A 167 -0.47 17.21 4.19
CA ILE A 167 -0.75 15.84 3.72
C ILE A 167 0.26 15.44 2.63
N ALA A 168 0.61 16.35 1.71
CA ALA A 168 1.64 16.09 0.70
C ALA A 168 3.05 15.95 1.28
N GLU A 169 3.27 16.40 2.51
CA GLU A 169 4.48 16.18 3.32
C GLU A 169 4.39 14.89 4.17
N ASP A 170 3.34 14.07 3.92
CA ASP A 170 3.11 12.79 4.58
C ASP A 170 2.81 12.89 6.09
N ARG A 171 2.24 14.02 6.51
CA ARG A 171 1.82 14.23 7.90
C ARG A 171 0.50 13.52 8.19
N THR A 172 0.45 12.84 9.30
CA THR A 172 -0.78 12.26 9.83
C THR A 172 -1.73 13.36 10.34
N SER A 173 -3.02 13.05 10.48
CA SER A 173 -4.00 14.02 11.01
C SER A 173 -3.68 14.48 12.44
N LYS A 174 -3.00 13.66 13.25
CA LYS A 174 -2.53 14.04 14.58
C LYS A 174 -1.40 15.07 14.50
N GLU A 175 -0.38 14.79 13.69
CA GLU A 175 0.74 15.72 13.47
C GLU A 175 0.28 17.05 12.87
N ILE A 176 -0.70 17.02 11.96
CA ILE A 176 -1.31 18.24 11.39
C ILE A 176 -2.04 19.02 12.48
N ALA A 177 -2.77 18.36 13.34
CA ALA A 177 -3.46 18.98 14.46
C ALA A 177 -2.48 19.70 15.41
N ASP A 178 -1.36 19.05 15.71
CA ASP A 178 -0.29 19.61 16.57
C ASP A 178 0.39 20.81 15.90
N VAL A 179 0.74 20.71 14.60
CA VAL A 179 1.37 21.80 13.84
C VAL A 179 0.47 23.02 13.73
N LEU A 180 -0.82 22.81 13.50
CA LEU A 180 -1.79 23.90 13.31
C LEU A 180 -2.45 24.37 14.61
N GLN A 181 -2.15 23.73 15.75
CA GLN A 181 -2.75 23.98 17.06
C GLN A 181 -4.30 23.93 17.05
N ILE A 182 -4.84 22.96 16.32
CA ILE A 182 -6.29 22.70 16.23
C ILE A 182 -6.60 21.26 16.66
N SER A 183 -7.88 20.94 16.89
CA SER A 183 -8.25 19.59 17.27
C SER A 183 -8.09 18.59 16.09
N PHE A 184 -7.76 17.33 16.41
CA PHE A 184 -7.78 16.24 15.46
C PHE A 184 -9.11 16.18 14.66
N ARG A 185 -10.23 16.37 15.37
CA ARG A 185 -11.57 16.37 14.75
C ARG A 185 -11.73 17.52 13.74
N THR A 186 -11.11 18.66 13.98
CA THR A 186 -11.10 19.79 13.04
C THR A 186 -10.32 19.45 11.77
N VAL A 187 -9.17 18.77 11.89
CA VAL A 187 -8.38 18.30 10.75
C VAL A 187 -9.18 17.31 9.90
N GLU A 188 -9.81 16.32 10.54
CA GLU A 188 -10.64 15.33 9.82
C GLU A 188 -11.81 16.00 9.08
N LYS A 189 -12.43 17.01 9.68
CA LYS A 189 -13.50 17.79 9.01
C LYS A 189 -12.95 18.52 7.78
N HIS A 190 -11.77 19.13 7.86
CA HIS A 190 -11.13 19.76 6.71
C HIS A 190 -10.77 18.75 5.63
N ARG A 191 -10.23 17.57 5.98
CA ARG A 191 -9.95 16.49 5.03
C ARG A 191 -11.20 16.07 4.26
N LEU A 192 -12.31 15.89 4.97
CA LEU A 192 -13.60 15.56 4.35
C LEU A 192 -14.07 16.68 3.40
N ASN A 193 -13.96 17.94 3.80
CA ASN A 193 -14.33 19.08 2.97
C ASN A 193 -13.48 19.18 1.70
N ILE A 194 -12.16 18.92 1.81
CA ILE A 194 -11.25 18.88 0.66
C ILE A 194 -11.67 17.75 -0.29
N CYS A 195 -11.93 16.54 0.22
CA CYS A 195 -12.41 15.43 -0.59
C CYS A 195 -13.70 15.80 -1.35
N ASN A 196 -14.68 16.38 -0.67
CA ASN A 196 -15.94 16.79 -1.28
C ASN A 196 -15.75 17.85 -2.38
N LYS A 197 -14.92 18.88 -2.14
CA LYS A 197 -14.65 19.96 -3.10
C LYS A 197 -13.89 19.47 -4.33
N LEU A 198 -12.92 18.56 -4.13
CA LEU A 198 -12.12 17.99 -5.20
C LEU A 198 -12.75 16.75 -5.82
N LYS A 199 -13.95 16.34 -5.36
CA LYS A 199 -14.67 15.14 -5.81
C LYS A 199 -13.83 13.86 -5.70
N LEU A 200 -13.02 13.78 -4.61
CA LEU A 200 -12.19 12.63 -4.32
C LEU A 200 -13.00 11.58 -3.54
N HIS A 201 -12.92 10.32 -3.94
CA HIS A 201 -13.61 9.21 -3.30
C HIS A 201 -12.61 8.11 -2.96
N GLY A 202 -12.75 7.51 -1.77
CA GLY A 202 -11.86 6.46 -1.24
C GLY A 202 -10.88 6.98 -0.18
N SER A 203 -10.44 6.08 0.68
CA SER A 203 -9.69 6.41 1.91
C SER A 203 -8.34 7.08 1.66
N HIS A 204 -7.71 6.83 0.50
CA HIS A 204 -6.37 7.31 0.16
C HIS A 204 -6.33 8.28 -1.01
N SER A 205 -7.50 8.59 -1.60
CA SER A 205 -7.60 9.50 -2.76
C SER A 205 -7.03 10.90 -2.46
N LEU A 206 -7.24 11.38 -1.24
CA LEU A 206 -6.72 12.68 -0.80
C LEU A 206 -5.18 12.69 -0.69
N LEU A 207 -4.60 11.61 -0.15
CA LEU A 207 -3.15 11.48 -0.04
C LEU A 207 -2.50 11.43 -1.41
N LYS A 208 -3.04 10.59 -2.31
CA LYS A 208 -2.59 10.51 -3.70
C LYS A 208 -2.68 11.86 -4.40
N PHE A 209 -3.85 12.52 -4.33
CA PHE A 209 -4.03 13.84 -4.92
C PHE A 209 -3.01 14.85 -4.41
N ALA A 210 -2.75 14.88 -3.10
CA ALA A 210 -1.76 15.76 -2.50
C ALA A 210 -0.33 15.48 -3.03
N PHE A 211 0.05 14.22 -3.17
CA PHE A 211 1.34 13.83 -3.73
C PHE A 211 1.48 14.18 -5.21
N ASP A 212 0.49 13.85 -6.02
CA ASP A 212 0.51 14.07 -7.47
C ASP A 212 0.55 15.57 -7.81
N HIS A 213 0.03 16.42 -6.91
CA HIS A 213 -0.05 17.88 -7.11
C HIS A 213 0.85 18.69 -6.17
N LYS A 214 1.83 18.07 -5.52
CA LYS A 214 2.74 18.72 -4.55
C LYS A 214 3.41 19.97 -5.10
N MET A 215 3.72 20.01 -6.40
CA MET A 215 4.35 21.17 -7.05
C MET A 215 3.41 22.39 -7.20
N TYR A 216 2.10 22.22 -7.00
CA TYR A 216 1.08 23.27 -7.13
C TYR A 216 0.53 23.73 -5.77
N LEU A 217 0.93 23.10 -4.66
CA LEU A 217 0.55 23.38 -3.28
C LEU A 217 1.57 24.29 -2.59
#